data_48ef1bcb1365c96883e8ebbe9db749df
#
_entry.id   48ef1bcb1365c96883e8ebbe9db749df
#
_cell.length_a   1.000
_cell.length_b   1.000
_cell.length_c   1.000
_cell.angle_alpha   90.00
_cell.angle_beta   90.00
_cell.angle_gamma   90.00
#
_symmetry.space_group_name_H-M   'P 1'
#
loop_
_entity.id
_entity.type
_entity.pdbx_description
1 polymer ?
#
loop_
_entity_poly.entity_id
_entity_poly.type
_entity_poly.pdbx_seq_one_letter_code
_entity_poly.pdbx_strand_id
1 'polypeptide(L)'
;MKNRMQLLVLLISLSCLGQQYPGFKSLRFDENYSFLKKDTLQHDWYRTMKFIPLSSSKNTYISFGGSIRYQYFYAKNENWGDGPQDNDGYILSRYLFHADFHAGKFFRTFVQTQSSLADGRIDPSPVDQNPLEVHQVFADFNIINDANKRLILRVGRQEMTYGSQRLVALRDGPNNRQSFDGIKVIASKNNYSADFFYSHYVVAHDGIFDDDSNNDKQLWGSYLVISKVPFFKNIDVYYLGYERAHAVFNDGAGKENRHSVGTRIWGKSENWRYDGETLYQFGDFDSKDINAWTASLNLGYRLNMVKFHPEIGCKVEVISGDREVGDNGLETFNPLFPRGSYFGLASVIGLSNLIDFHPSLNFELAKNIEWGIDYDMFWRYSSNDGIYAPNVSLIYPGDTTTSKEIGGQLESEIVWQPNQYLYFRVEATWFKAGEYIKASGTGKDIFFTGITMQLNF
;
A
#
# COMPACT_ATOMS: atom_id res chain seq x y z
N MET A 1 30.87 13.40 7.19
CA MET A 1 29.99 14.44 6.63
C MET A 1 30.38 14.90 5.21
N LYS A 2 31.63 15.16 4.87
CA LYS A 2 32.05 15.61 3.50
C LYS A 2 31.66 14.65 2.35
N ASN A 3 31.79 13.35 2.54
CA ASN A 3 31.50 12.37 1.48
C ASN A 3 29.98 12.17 1.24
N ARG A 4 29.13 12.42 2.25
CA ARG A 4 27.67 12.32 2.11
C ARG A 4 27.08 13.51 1.34
N MET A 5 27.72 14.69 1.46
CA MET A 5 27.29 15.89 0.73
C MET A 5 27.65 15.81 -0.78
N GLN A 6 28.72 15.10 -1.14
CA GLN A 6 29.09 14.87 -2.54
C GLN A 6 28.11 13.94 -3.26
N LEU A 7 27.52 12.95 -2.58
CA LEU A 7 26.48 12.07 -3.13
C LEU A 7 25.20 12.85 -3.44
N LEU A 8 24.81 13.81 -2.57
CA LEU A 8 23.64 14.66 -2.77
C LEU A 8 23.81 15.58 -4.00
N VAL A 9 25.00 16.13 -4.22
CA VAL A 9 25.33 16.97 -5.39
C VAL A 9 25.32 16.16 -6.68
N LEU A 10 25.76 14.90 -6.66
CA LEU A 10 25.73 14.01 -7.82
C LEU A 10 24.29 13.65 -8.23
N LEU A 11 23.37 13.49 -7.27
CA LEU A 11 21.96 13.20 -7.54
C LEU A 11 21.23 14.39 -8.19
N ILE A 12 21.60 15.63 -7.86
CA ILE A 12 21.01 16.85 -8.45
C ILE A 12 21.48 17.06 -9.91
N SER A 13 22.68 16.59 -10.26
CA SER A 13 23.20 16.73 -11.63
C SER A 13 22.58 15.76 -12.66
N LEU A 14 21.83 14.74 -12.23
CA LEU A 14 21.06 13.85 -13.11
C LEU A 14 19.77 14.48 -13.70
N SER A 15 19.44 15.71 -13.30
CA SER A 15 18.23 16.40 -13.74
C SER A 15 18.27 17.01 -15.16
N CYS A 16 19.37 16.86 -15.90
CA CYS A 16 19.54 17.52 -17.21
C CYS A 16 19.29 16.64 -18.45
N LEU A 17 18.74 15.43 -18.31
CA LEU A 17 18.47 14.57 -19.47
C LEU A 17 17.00 14.69 -19.88
N GLY A 18 16.75 15.55 -20.84
CA GLY A 18 15.42 15.98 -21.31
C GLY A 18 14.64 14.98 -22.16
N GLN A 19 14.72 13.67 -21.95
CA GLN A 19 13.81 12.71 -22.58
C GLN A 19 12.75 12.23 -21.59
N GLN A 20 11.48 12.43 -21.95
CA GLN A 20 10.34 12.01 -21.15
C GLN A 20 10.05 10.52 -21.42
N TYR A 21 10.55 9.65 -20.56
CA TYR A 21 10.17 8.24 -20.52
C TYR A 21 8.84 8.07 -19.80
N PRO A 22 8.10 6.95 -20.02
CA PRO A 22 6.95 6.62 -19.22
C PRO A 22 7.30 6.64 -17.73
N GLY A 23 6.40 7.20 -16.90
CA GLY A 23 6.57 7.24 -15.46
C GLY A 23 6.65 5.83 -14.86
N PHE A 24 7.39 5.68 -13.77
CA PHE A 24 7.50 4.43 -13.03
C PHE A 24 6.16 4.03 -12.41
N LYS A 25 5.89 2.72 -12.39
CA LYS A 25 4.68 2.16 -11.80
C LYS A 25 4.94 1.61 -10.41
N SER A 26 3.92 1.56 -9.56
CA SER A 26 4.01 0.98 -8.22
C SER A 26 4.35 -0.50 -8.28
N LEU A 27 3.71 -1.25 -9.19
CA LEU A 27 4.10 -2.61 -9.56
C LEU A 27 5.08 -2.51 -10.73
N ARG A 28 6.37 -2.68 -10.47
CA ARG A 28 7.43 -2.47 -11.46
C ARG A 28 7.33 -3.44 -12.64
N PHE A 29 6.76 -4.61 -12.45
CA PHE A 29 6.48 -5.55 -13.53
C PHE A 29 5.35 -5.10 -14.50
N ASP A 30 4.59 -4.05 -14.19
CA ASP A 30 3.62 -3.45 -15.11
C ASP A 30 4.24 -2.44 -16.08
N GLU A 31 5.54 -2.18 -15.95
CA GLU A 31 6.30 -1.36 -16.90
C GLU A 31 6.56 -2.14 -18.19
N ASN A 32 6.52 -1.45 -19.31
CA ASN A 32 6.75 -2.07 -20.62
C ASN A 32 7.70 -1.20 -21.46
N TYR A 33 8.88 -1.70 -21.69
CA TYR A 33 9.93 -1.04 -22.47
C TYR A 33 10.08 -1.58 -23.90
N SER A 34 9.16 -2.43 -24.37
CA SER A 34 9.21 -3.02 -25.71
C SER A 34 9.14 -1.98 -26.86
N PHE A 35 8.63 -0.77 -26.58
CA PHE A 35 8.63 0.35 -27.54
C PHE A 35 10.03 0.77 -27.95
N LEU A 36 11.05 0.57 -27.10
CA LEU A 36 12.46 0.86 -27.38
C LEU A 36 13.03 -0.04 -28.49
N LYS A 37 12.38 -1.14 -28.84
CA LYS A 37 12.75 -1.99 -29.97
C LYS A 37 12.84 -1.23 -31.31
N LYS A 38 11.92 -0.27 -31.50
CA LYS A 38 11.77 0.52 -32.75
C LYS A 38 12.51 1.86 -32.69
N ASP A 39 13.09 2.19 -31.55
CA ASP A 39 13.64 3.50 -31.35
C ASP A 39 15.04 3.60 -31.99
N THR A 40 15.22 4.61 -32.83
CA THR A 40 16.46 4.94 -33.58
C THR A 40 17.23 6.12 -32.97
N LEU A 41 16.72 6.69 -31.84
CA LEU A 41 17.34 7.82 -31.16
C LEU A 41 18.67 7.40 -30.50
N GLN A 42 19.48 8.39 -30.13
CA GLN A 42 20.77 8.15 -29.48
C GLN A 42 20.66 7.23 -28.27
N HIS A 43 21.56 6.24 -28.20
CA HIS A 43 21.64 5.34 -27.03
C HIS A 43 22.21 6.11 -25.84
N ASP A 44 21.39 6.31 -24.82
CA ASP A 44 21.83 6.69 -23.50
C ASP A 44 21.92 5.45 -22.58
N TRP A 45 22.58 5.61 -21.43
CA TRP A 45 22.77 4.52 -20.47
C TRP A 45 21.44 3.96 -19.95
N TYR A 46 20.43 4.83 -19.75
CA TYR A 46 19.11 4.44 -19.22
C TYR A 46 18.37 3.54 -20.21
N ARG A 47 18.33 3.92 -21.47
CA ARG A 47 17.72 3.10 -22.54
C ARG A 47 18.42 1.75 -22.68
N THR A 48 19.76 1.75 -22.64
CA THR A 48 20.54 0.51 -22.68
C THR A 48 20.17 -0.41 -21.53
N MET A 49 19.99 0.11 -20.32
CA MET A 49 19.55 -0.68 -19.16
C MET A 49 18.12 -1.18 -19.30
N LYS A 50 17.21 -0.37 -19.88
CA LYS A 50 15.78 -0.71 -20.02
C LYS A 50 15.46 -1.64 -21.18
N PHE A 51 16.36 -1.80 -22.15
CA PHE A 51 16.13 -2.70 -23.28
C PHE A 51 17.46 -3.24 -23.83
N ILE A 52 17.82 -4.44 -23.37
CA ILE A 52 19.00 -5.17 -23.84
C ILE A 52 18.51 -6.31 -24.73
N PRO A 53 18.60 -6.19 -26.06
CA PRO A 53 18.19 -7.25 -26.97
C PRO A 53 19.14 -8.45 -26.88
N LEU A 54 18.57 -9.65 -26.74
CA LEU A 54 19.28 -10.93 -26.67
C LEU A 54 19.10 -11.76 -27.95
N SER A 55 18.32 -11.26 -28.93
CA SER A 55 18.13 -11.89 -30.23
C SER A 55 18.20 -10.86 -31.34
N SER A 56 18.60 -11.28 -32.55
CA SER A 56 18.65 -10.41 -33.73
C SER A 56 17.27 -9.80 -34.07
N SER A 57 16.19 -10.50 -33.83
CA SER A 57 14.82 -10.01 -34.01
C SER A 57 14.37 -9.03 -32.94
N LYS A 58 15.18 -8.85 -31.86
CA LYS A 58 14.87 -8.05 -30.67
C LYS A 58 13.56 -8.45 -29.98
N ASN A 59 13.06 -9.68 -30.18
CA ASN A 59 11.88 -10.21 -29.52
C ASN A 59 12.21 -10.85 -28.17
N THR A 60 13.46 -11.24 -27.97
CA THR A 60 14.01 -11.68 -26.69
C THR A 60 14.89 -10.56 -26.16
N TYR A 61 14.57 -10.07 -24.98
CA TYR A 61 15.28 -8.97 -24.32
C TYR A 61 15.19 -9.07 -22.80
N ILE A 62 16.07 -8.35 -22.12
CA ILE A 62 16.05 -8.16 -20.68
C ILE A 62 16.01 -6.66 -20.36
N SER A 63 15.29 -6.30 -19.31
CA SER A 63 15.18 -4.96 -18.75
C SER A 63 15.60 -4.97 -17.29
N PHE A 64 16.37 -3.98 -16.87
CA PHE A 64 16.74 -3.80 -15.47
C PHE A 64 16.15 -2.52 -14.90
N GLY A 65 15.94 -2.52 -13.59
CA GLY A 65 15.47 -1.33 -12.87
C GLY A 65 15.44 -1.55 -11.37
N GLY A 66 15.04 -0.51 -10.67
CA GLY A 66 14.99 -0.57 -9.23
C GLY A 66 14.58 0.74 -8.57
N SER A 67 14.69 0.78 -7.25
CA SER A 67 14.59 2.00 -6.47
C SER A 67 15.45 1.95 -5.22
N ILE A 68 15.89 3.11 -4.77
CA ILE A 68 16.59 3.31 -3.50
C ILE A 68 15.77 4.33 -2.72
N ARG A 69 15.38 3.99 -1.50
CA ARG A 69 14.63 4.88 -0.61
C ARG A 69 15.34 5.02 0.72
N TYR A 70 15.41 6.24 1.22
CA TYR A 70 15.79 6.58 2.57
C TYR A 70 14.66 7.33 3.24
N GLN A 71 14.32 6.95 4.48
CA GLN A 71 13.34 7.63 5.31
C GLN A 71 13.96 7.90 6.67
N TYR A 72 13.89 9.14 7.15
CA TYR A 72 14.13 9.47 8.52
C TYR A 72 12.81 9.67 9.23
N PHE A 73 12.60 8.99 10.34
CA PHE A 73 11.40 9.10 11.16
C PHE A 73 11.77 9.51 12.57
N TYR A 74 10.96 10.39 13.14
CA TYR A 74 11.00 10.76 14.52
C TYR A 74 9.58 10.75 15.08
N ALA A 75 9.36 10.07 16.20
CA ALA A 75 8.09 10.03 16.89
C ALA A 75 8.28 10.38 18.37
N LYS A 76 7.55 11.38 18.83
CA LYS A 76 7.44 11.67 20.26
C LYS A 76 6.17 11.00 20.78
N ASN A 77 6.30 10.28 21.91
CA ASN A 77 5.22 9.52 22.54
C ASN A 77 4.62 8.45 21.59
N GLU A 78 5.45 7.72 20.85
CA GLU A 78 5.01 6.60 20.04
C GLU A 78 4.10 5.69 20.86
N ASN A 79 3.06 5.12 20.23
CA ASN A 79 2.00 4.36 20.91
C ASN A 79 1.37 5.13 22.08
N TRP A 80 1.12 6.43 21.93
CA TRP A 80 0.58 7.35 22.94
C TRP A 80 1.39 7.39 24.24
N GLY A 81 2.69 7.10 24.17
CA GLY A 81 3.62 7.07 25.30
C GLY A 81 3.73 5.71 25.99
N ASP A 82 3.09 4.68 25.45
CA ASP A 82 3.22 3.31 25.93
C ASP A 82 4.35 2.59 25.17
N GLY A 83 5.14 1.79 25.89
CA GLY A 83 6.28 1.07 25.34
C GLY A 83 7.56 1.90 25.15
N PRO A 84 8.60 1.32 24.53
CA PRO A 84 9.86 1.97 24.25
C PRO A 84 9.72 3.19 23.33
N GLN A 85 10.59 4.20 23.49
CA GLN A 85 10.56 5.44 22.72
C GLN A 85 11.87 5.65 21.95
N ASP A 86 11.81 5.83 20.64
CA ASP A 86 12.95 6.20 19.78
C ASP A 86 13.22 7.71 19.87
N ASN A 87 13.84 8.17 20.95
CA ASN A 87 13.96 9.59 21.27
C ASN A 87 14.83 10.39 20.29
N ASP A 88 15.74 9.74 19.55
CA ASP A 88 16.65 10.37 18.59
C ASP A 88 16.16 10.20 17.13
N GLY A 89 15.08 9.47 16.93
CA GLY A 89 14.59 9.04 15.62
C GLY A 89 15.46 7.94 14.98
N TYR A 90 15.03 7.45 13.83
CA TYR A 90 15.68 6.34 13.14
C TYR A 90 15.65 6.51 11.62
N ILE A 91 16.51 5.75 10.93
CA ILE A 91 16.60 5.75 9.47
C ILE A 91 16.18 4.38 8.96
N LEU A 92 15.21 4.38 8.02
CA LEU A 92 14.85 3.23 7.22
C LEU A 92 15.43 3.37 5.84
N SER A 93 16.10 2.33 5.33
CA SER A 93 16.60 2.31 3.96
C SER A 93 16.08 1.08 3.22
N ARG A 94 15.62 1.28 1.98
CA ARG A 94 15.11 0.20 1.13
C ARG A 94 15.78 0.24 -0.24
N TYR A 95 16.25 -0.92 -0.68
CA TYR A 95 16.87 -1.15 -1.97
C TYR A 95 16.08 -2.21 -2.72
N LEU A 96 15.49 -1.85 -3.85
CA LEU A 96 14.82 -2.78 -4.77
C LEU A 96 15.61 -2.82 -6.07
N PHE A 97 15.92 -4.01 -6.54
CA PHE A 97 16.54 -4.22 -7.85
C PHE A 97 15.80 -5.34 -8.58
N HIS A 98 15.46 -5.13 -9.86
CA HIS A 98 14.77 -6.14 -10.65
C HIS A 98 15.38 -6.36 -12.03
N ALA A 99 15.19 -7.58 -12.52
CA ALA A 99 15.42 -8.00 -13.89
C ALA A 99 14.13 -8.55 -14.47
N ASP A 100 13.78 -8.10 -15.67
CA ASP A 100 12.56 -8.48 -16.40
C ASP A 100 12.95 -9.05 -17.75
N PHE A 101 12.88 -10.37 -17.88
CA PHE A 101 13.26 -11.11 -19.07
C PHE A 101 12.02 -11.48 -19.89
N HIS A 102 12.07 -11.18 -21.19
CA HIS A 102 11.03 -11.49 -22.16
C HIS A 102 11.55 -12.42 -23.24
N ALA A 103 10.90 -13.56 -23.46
CA ALA A 103 11.19 -14.49 -24.54
C ALA A 103 10.02 -14.53 -25.55
N GLY A 104 10.12 -13.71 -26.57
CA GLY A 104 9.08 -13.54 -27.58
C GLY A 104 7.79 -12.92 -27.00
N LYS A 105 6.65 -13.46 -27.45
CA LYS A 105 5.32 -12.99 -26.99
C LYS A 105 4.70 -13.86 -25.90
N PHE A 106 5.25 -15.04 -25.67
CA PHE A 106 4.59 -16.11 -24.90
C PHE A 106 5.12 -16.24 -23.48
N PHE A 107 6.39 -15.92 -23.25
CA PHE A 107 7.02 -16.16 -21.96
C PHE A 107 7.72 -14.90 -21.44
N ARG A 108 7.59 -14.67 -20.13
CA ARG A 108 8.27 -13.64 -19.37
C ARG A 108 8.63 -14.19 -18.00
N THR A 109 9.77 -13.79 -17.47
CA THR A 109 10.07 -13.97 -16.04
C THR A 109 10.56 -12.66 -15.44
N PHE A 110 10.12 -12.39 -14.22
CA PHE A 110 10.48 -11.20 -13.45
C PHE A 110 11.10 -11.64 -12.14
N VAL A 111 12.24 -11.08 -11.81
CA VAL A 111 12.96 -11.32 -10.56
C VAL A 111 13.24 -9.99 -9.90
N GLN A 112 12.92 -9.84 -8.62
CA GLN A 112 13.24 -8.65 -7.83
C GLN A 112 13.81 -9.05 -6.48
N THR A 113 14.93 -8.46 -6.11
CA THR A 113 15.47 -8.51 -4.76
C THR A 113 15.05 -7.29 -3.96
N GLN A 114 14.91 -7.45 -2.66
CA GLN A 114 14.64 -6.40 -1.70
C GLN A 114 15.63 -6.49 -0.54
N SER A 115 16.16 -5.33 -0.14
CA SER A 115 16.87 -5.17 1.13
C SER A 115 16.24 -4.00 1.87
N SER A 116 15.78 -4.24 3.08
CA SER A 116 15.18 -3.25 3.98
C SER A 116 15.95 -3.23 5.28
N LEU A 117 16.53 -2.09 5.64
CA LEU A 117 17.36 -1.95 6.81
C LEU A 117 16.81 -0.84 7.72
N ALA A 118 16.92 -1.05 9.03
CA ALA A 118 16.58 -0.08 10.06
C ALA A 118 17.83 0.27 10.87
N ASP A 119 18.12 1.57 11.01
CA ASP A 119 19.26 2.08 11.79
C ASP A 119 18.74 3.03 12.87
N GLY A 120 19.04 2.74 14.12
CA GLY A 120 18.58 3.50 15.29
C GLY A 120 17.15 3.17 15.75
N ARG A 121 16.42 2.26 15.09
CA ARG A 121 15.10 1.78 15.53
C ARG A 121 15.24 0.82 16.70
N ILE A 122 14.50 1.04 17.78
CA ILE A 122 14.38 0.09 18.89
C ILE A 122 13.45 -1.03 18.46
N ASP A 123 13.92 -2.28 18.60
CA ASP A 123 13.18 -3.50 18.26
C ASP A 123 12.49 -3.44 16.88
N PRO A 124 13.28 -3.33 15.78
CA PRO A 124 12.70 -3.26 14.43
C PRO A 124 11.88 -4.51 14.13
N SER A 125 10.66 -4.31 13.68
CA SER A 125 9.75 -5.39 13.28
C SER A 125 10.03 -5.87 11.85
N PRO A 126 9.47 -7.02 11.41
CA PRO A 126 9.59 -7.48 10.02
C PRO A 126 9.07 -6.51 8.96
N VAL A 127 8.28 -5.49 9.33
CA VAL A 127 7.89 -4.41 8.40
C VAL A 127 8.93 -3.29 8.30
N ASP A 128 9.87 -3.22 9.25
CA ASP A 128 10.96 -2.24 9.28
C ASP A 128 12.24 -2.80 8.66
N GLN A 129 12.54 -4.06 8.95
CA GLN A 129 13.80 -4.70 8.59
C GLN A 129 13.58 -6.08 7.96
N ASN A 130 14.30 -6.33 6.85
CA ASN A 130 14.52 -7.60 6.17
C ASN A 130 15.81 -7.42 5.34
N PRO A 131 16.95 -7.97 5.78
CA PRO A 131 18.27 -7.57 5.27
C PRO A 131 18.48 -7.81 3.78
N LEU A 132 18.04 -8.94 3.24
CA LEU A 132 18.10 -9.23 1.80
C LEU A 132 17.25 -10.44 1.44
N GLU A 133 16.31 -10.26 0.49
CA GLU A 133 15.42 -11.31 0.03
C GLU A 133 15.16 -11.31 -1.47
N VAL A 134 14.75 -12.49 -2.00
CA VAL A 134 14.08 -12.59 -3.29
C VAL A 134 12.61 -12.23 -3.08
N HIS A 135 12.32 -10.95 -3.21
CA HIS A 135 11.00 -10.38 -2.94
C HIS A 135 9.94 -10.79 -3.97
N GLN A 136 10.34 -10.89 -5.23
CA GLN A 136 9.50 -11.39 -6.31
C GLN A 136 10.31 -12.30 -7.24
N VAL A 137 9.71 -13.43 -7.61
CA VAL A 137 10.18 -14.30 -8.68
C VAL A 137 9.00 -15.05 -9.27
N PHE A 138 8.60 -14.70 -10.49
CA PHE A 138 7.49 -15.34 -11.16
C PHE A 138 7.71 -15.49 -12.66
N ALA A 139 6.95 -16.41 -13.25
CA ALA A 139 6.85 -16.62 -14.68
C ALA A 139 5.45 -16.29 -15.18
N ASP A 140 5.37 -15.55 -16.28
CA ASP A 140 4.14 -15.28 -17.03
C ASP A 140 4.12 -16.12 -18.32
N PHE A 141 3.04 -16.88 -18.47
CA PHE A 141 2.71 -17.59 -19.70
C PHE A 141 1.58 -16.83 -20.40
N ASN A 142 1.91 -16.09 -21.45
CA ASN A 142 0.96 -15.30 -22.21
C ASN A 142 0.21 -16.21 -23.19
N ILE A 143 -0.95 -16.73 -22.79
CA ILE A 143 -1.79 -17.63 -23.61
C ILE A 143 -2.44 -16.87 -24.75
N ILE A 144 -2.95 -15.64 -24.46
CA ILE A 144 -3.48 -14.68 -25.42
C ILE A 144 -2.81 -13.34 -25.12
N ASN A 145 -2.22 -12.74 -26.14
CA ASN A 145 -1.56 -11.42 -26.01
C ASN A 145 -1.81 -10.58 -27.27
N ASP A 146 -3.04 -10.17 -27.44
CA ASP A 146 -3.51 -9.31 -28.53
C ASP A 146 -3.80 -7.89 -28.02
N ALA A 147 -4.00 -6.94 -28.92
CA ALA A 147 -4.24 -5.54 -28.57
C ALA A 147 -5.47 -5.34 -27.65
N ASN A 148 -6.53 -6.14 -27.84
CA ASN A 148 -7.81 -6.01 -27.13
C ASN A 148 -8.13 -7.19 -26.21
N LYS A 149 -7.27 -8.20 -26.17
CA LYS A 149 -7.47 -9.42 -25.39
C LYS A 149 -6.16 -9.88 -24.79
N ARG A 150 -6.16 -10.16 -23.49
CA ARG A 150 -5.03 -10.77 -22.78
C ARG A 150 -5.54 -11.91 -21.91
N LEU A 151 -4.78 -12.98 -21.89
CA LEU A 151 -4.95 -14.08 -20.96
C LEU A 151 -3.55 -14.54 -20.56
N ILE A 152 -3.21 -14.35 -19.31
CA ILE A 152 -1.88 -14.64 -18.75
C ILE A 152 -2.06 -15.57 -17.57
N LEU A 153 -1.27 -16.63 -17.52
CA LEU A 153 -1.07 -17.44 -16.32
C LEU A 153 0.24 -17.00 -15.68
N ARG A 154 0.20 -16.50 -14.44
CA ARG A 154 1.35 -16.15 -13.62
C ARG A 154 1.51 -17.15 -12.51
N VAL A 155 2.74 -17.62 -12.29
CA VAL A 155 3.09 -18.58 -11.23
C VAL A 155 4.36 -18.11 -10.54
N GLY A 156 4.35 -18.06 -9.22
CA GLY A 156 5.50 -17.72 -8.39
C GLY A 156 5.22 -16.63 -7.37
N ARG A 157 6.30 -16.11 -6.75
CA ARG A 157 6.27 -15.04 -5.75
C ARG A 157 6.05 -13.69 -6.42
N GLN A 158 5.03 -12.97 -6.00
CA GLN A 158 4.58 -11.72 -6.62
C GLN A 158 3.96 -10.75 -5.63
N GLU A 159 4.07 -9.46 -5.89
CA GLU A 159 3.25 -8.44 -5.24
C GLU A 159 1.83 -8.46 -5.80
N MET A 160 0.85 -8.14 -4.96
CA MET A 160 -0.54 -7.94 -5.36
C MET A 160 -1.07 -6.63 -4.78
N THR A 161 -1.89 -5.94 -5.58
CA THR A 161 -2.61 -4.73 -5.14
C THR A 161 -3.93 -4.62 -5.89
N TYR A 162 -5.00 -4.30 -5.17
CA TYR A 162 -6.34 -4.17 -5.73
C TYR A 162 -7.07 -2.95 -5.21
N GLY A 163 -7.83 -2.32 -6.09
CA GLY A 163 -8.75 -1.23 -5.78
C GLY A 163 -8.10 -0.02 -5.09
N SER A 164 -8.70 0.40 -4.00
CA SER A 164 -8.25 1.50 -3.14
C SER A 164 -7.10 1.11 -2.20
N GLN A 165 -6.64 -0.13 -2.26
CA GLN A 165 -5.62 -0.72 -1.36
C GLN A 165 -6.08 -0.85 0.10
N ARG A 166 -7.39 -0.87 0.34
CA ARG A 166 -7.96 -1.08 1.68
C ARG A 166 -7.85 -2.52 2.15
N LEU A 167 -7.89 -3.50 1.20
CA LEU A 167 -7.87 -4.93 1.50
C LEU A 167 -6.60 -5.64 1.05
N VAL A 168 -6.09 -5.33 -0.13
CA VAL A 168 -4.88 -5.94 -0.68
C VAL A 168 -3.99 -4.85 -1.25
N ALA A 169 -2.83 -4.67 -0.67
CA ALA A 169 -1.85 -3.65 -1.06
C ALA A 169 -0.45 -4.25 -1.12
N LEU A 170 0.43 -3.60 -1.87
CA LEU A 170 1.86 -3.95 -1.87
C LEU A 170 2.61 -3.46 -0.62
N ARG A 171 1.94 -2.67 0.24
CA ARG A 171 2.47 -2.09 1.49
C ARG A 171 3.72 -1.23 1.25
N ASP A 172 3.61 -0.20 0.40
CA ASP A 172 4.76 0.64 0.04
C ASP A 172 5.19 1.63 1.16
N GLY A 173 4.27 2.04 2.05
CA GLY A 173 4.56 2.93 3.18
C GLY A 173 5.63 2.37 4.13
N PRO A 174 5.45 1.19 4.73
CA PRO A 174 6.45 0.48 5.50
C PRO A 174 7.74 0.22 4.72
N ASN A 175 8.83 -0.07 5.44
CA ASN A 175 10.13 -0.27 4.80
C ASN A 175 10.19 -1.60 4.03
N ASN A 176 9.65 -2.68 4.61
CA ASN A 176 9.55 -3.97 3.96
C ASN A 176 8.19 -4.11 3.25
N ARG A 177 8.21 -4.33 1.93
CA ARG A 177 7.01 -4.60 1.13
C ARG A 177 6.55 -6.04 1.33
N GLN A 178 5.30 -6.34 1.01
CA GLN A 178 4.77 -7.70 1.12
C GLN A 178 4.61 -8.37 -0.23
N SER A 179 4.76 -9.69 -0.24
CA SER A 179 4.58 -10.53 -1.42
C SER A 179 3.81 -11.80 -1.09
N PHE A 180 3.41 -12.53 -2.13
CA PHE A 180 2.59 -13.72 -2.04
C PHE A 180 3.11 -14.79 -3.00
N ASP A 181 3.25 -16.02 -2.53
CA ASP A 181 3.57 -17.18 -3.35
C ASP A 181 2.28 -17.80 -3.88
N GLY A 182 2.11 -17.88 -5.20
CA GLY A 182 0.86 -18.42 -5.73
C GLY A 182 0.72 -18.43 -7.23
N ILE A 183 -0.52 -18.64 -7.64
CA ILE A 183 -0.94 -18.69 -9.04
C ILE A 183 -1.96 -17.60 -9.28
N LYS A 184 -1.84 -16.90 -10.41
CA LYS A 184 -2.78 -15.86 -10.83
C LYS A 184 -3.10 -15.97 -12.31
N VAL A 185 -4.38 -15.96 -12.65
CA VAL A 185 -4.88 -15.82 -14.02
C VAL A 185 -5.31 -14.37 -14.22
N ILE A 186 -4.71 -13.70 -15.18
CA ILE A 186 -4.98 -12.31 -15.54
C ILE A 186 -5.69 -12.31 -16.89
N ALA A 187 -6.92 -11.86 -16.93
CA ALA A 187 -7.72 -11.80 -18.13
C ALA A 187 -8.19 -10.38 -18.41
N SER A 188 -8.09 -9.93 -19.66
CA SER A 188 -8.69 -8.66 -20.04
C SER A 188 -9.27 -8.72 -21.45
N LYS A 189 -10.40 -8.03 -21.66
CA LYS A 189 -11.04 -7.89 -22.96
C LYS A 189 -11.78 -6.56 -23.00
N ASN A 190 -11.40 -5.68 -23.93
CA ASN A 190 -11.99 -4.35 -24.09
C ASN A 190 -11.96 -3.54 -22.77
N ASN A 191 -13.14 -3.32 -22.16
CA ASN A 191 -13.31 -2.53 -20.93
C ASN A 191 -13.33 -3.39 -19.65
N TYR A 192 -13.14 -4.69 -19.75
CA TYR A 192 -13.18 -5.64 -18.65
C TYR A 192 -11.76 -6.13 -18.35
N SER A 193 -11.39 -6.14 -17.08
CA SER A 193 -10.16 -6.76 -16.58
C SER A 193 -10.50 -7.57 -15.34
N ALA A 194 -10.09 -8.83 -15.32
CA ALA A 194 -10.36 -9.74 -14.21
C ALA A 194 -9.11 -10.52 -13.83
N ASP A 195 -8.85 -10.60 -12.53
CA ASP A 195 -7.84 -11.45 -11.93
C ASP A 195 -8.51 -12.55 -11.11
N PHE A 196 -7.98 -13.77 -11.20
CA PHE A 196 -8.33 -14.91 -10.34
C PHE A 196 -7.04 -15.42 -9.74
N PHE A 197 -7.00 -15.63 -8.44
CA PHE A 197 -5.77 -16.03 -7.77
C PHE A 197 -5.99 -16.93 -6.55
N TYR A 198 -4.95 -17.69 -6.24
CA TYR A 198 -4.78 -18.42 -5.00
C TYR A 198 -3.32 -18.28 -4.55
N SER A 199 -3.10 -17.90 -3.29
CA SER A 199 -1.77 -17.57 -2.80
C SER A 199 -1.61 -17.77 -1.29
N HIS A 200 -0.36 -17.94 -0.88
CA HIS A 200 0.11 -17.93 0.49
C HIS A 200 0.87 -16.62 0.76
N TYR A 201 0.70 -16.06 1.94
CA TYR A 201 1.47 -14.90 2.36
C TYR A 201 2.93 -15.29 2.58
N VAL A 202 3.87 -14.44 2.17
CA VAL A 202 5.29 -14.61 2.44
C VAL A 202 5.64 -13.94 3.76
N VAL A 203 6.15 -14.70 4.71
CA VAL A 203 6.61 -14.20 6.02
C VAL A 203 8.04 -13.73 5.89
N ALA A 204 8.29 -12.50 6.35
CA ALA A 204 9.62 -11.96 6.45
C ALA A 204 10.31 -12.42 7.74
N HIS A 205 11.56 -12.85 7.63
CA HIS A 205 12.44 -13.24 8.71
C HIS A 205 13.66 -12.31 8.81
N ASP A 206 14.47 -12.48 9.85
CA ASP A 206 15.58 -11.55 10.15
C ASP A 206 16.89 -11.90 9.42
N GLY A 207 16.92 -13.01 8.67
CA GLY A 207 18.10 -13.50 7.98
C GLY A 207 18.23 -13.00 6.53
N ILE A 208 18.94 -13.77 5.72
CA ILE A 208 19.18 -13.49 4.30
C ILE A 208 18.68 -14.68 3.49
N PHE A 209 17.75 -14.45 2.55
CA PHE A 209 17.09 -15.46 1.73
C PHE A 209 16.40 -16.56 2.57
N ASP A 210 15.73 -16.13 3.64
CA ASP A 210 15.03 -17.02 4.58
C ASP A 210 13.52 -16.76 4.67
N ASP A 211 13.00 -15.82 3.87
CA ASP A 211 11.55 -15.60 3.76
C ASP A 211 10.86 -16.80 3.12
N ASP A 212 9.82 -17.32 3.76
CA ASP A 212 9.09 -18.48 3.29
C ASP A 212 7.58 -18.29 3.17
N SER A 213 6.94 -19.20 2.44
CA SER A 213 5.49 -19.28 2.31
C SER A 213 4.84 -19.65 3.62
N ASN A 214 3.93 -18.85 4.12
CA ASN A 214 3.16 -19.16 5.32
C ASN A 214 1.91 -19.96 4.97
N ASN A 215 1.87 -21.22 5.38
CA ASN A 215 0.69 -22.06 5.23
C ASN A 215 -0.47 -21.65 6.16
N ASP A 216 -0.19 -20.88 7.21
CA ASP A 216 -1.19 -20.36 8.15
C ASP A 216 -1.96 -19.15 7.63
N LYS A 217 -1.49 -18.52 6.53
CA LYS A 217 -2.15 -17.36 5.92
C LYS A 217 -2.30 -17.53 4.43
N GLN A 218 -3.54 -17.73 4.00
CA GLN A 218 -3.89 -17.95 2.60
C GLN A 218 -4.83 -16.84 2.13
N LEU A 219 -4.67 -16.43 0.86
CA LEU A 219 -5.52 -15.45 0.20
C LEU A 219 -5.89 -15.95 -1.19
N TRP A 220 -7.18 -16.01 -1.48
CA TRP A 220 -7.69 -16.36 -2.81
C TRP A 220 -8.82 -15.44 -3.22
N GLY A 221 -9.14 -15.41 -4.49
CA GLY A 221 -10.27 -14.61 -4.92
C GLY A 221 -10.33 -14.27 -6.39
N SER A 222 -11.25 -13.38 -6.67
CA SER A 222 -11.43 -12.77 -7.99
C SER A 222 -11.67 -11.28 -7.85
N TYR A 223 -11.08 -10.49 -8.76
CA TYR A 223 -11.24 -9.04 -8.81
C TYR A 223 -11.54 -8.60 -10.24
N LEU A 224 -12.73 -8.07 -10.47
CA LEU A 224 -13.20 -7.59 -11.77
C LEU A 224 -13.25 -6.07 -11.77
N VAL A 225 -12.64 -5.45 -12.79
CA VAL A 225 -12.74 -4.02 -13.10
C VAL A 225 -13.49 -3.83 -14.40
N ILE A 226 -14.55 -3.05 -14.38
CA ILE A 226 -15.34 -2.64 -15.55
C ILE A 226 -15.08 -1.16 -15.76
N SER A 227 -14.37 -0.83 -16.85
CA SER A 227 -14.02 0.56 -17.18
C SER A 227 -14.98 1.16 -18.21
N LYS A 228 -14.99 2.49 -18.32
CA LYS A 228 -15.84 3.24 -19.27
C LYS A 228 -17.33 3.01 -19.08
N VAL A 229 -17.76 2.79 -17.85
CA VAL A 229 -19.18 2.68 -17.50
C VAL A 229 -19.82 4.06 -17.61
N PRO A 230 -20.96 4.22 -18.32
CA PRO A 230 -21.68 5.49 -18.36
C PRO A 230 -21.96 5.99 -16.93
N PHE A 231 -21.81 7.29 -16.69
CA PHE A 231 -21.97 8.01 -15.40
C PHE A 231 -20.92 7.65 -14.35
N PHE A 232 -20.56 6.38 -14.17
CA PHE A 232 -19.70 5.90 -13.05
C PHE A 232 -18.23 5.70 -13.42
N LYS A 233 -17.81 5.95 -14.66
CA LYS A 233 -16.46 5.73 -15.17
C LYS A 233 -15.96 4.30 -14.96
N ASN A 234 -15.79 3.86 -13.71
CA ASN A 234 -15.31 2.52 -13.37
C ASN A 234 -16.14 1.91 -12.24
N ILE A 235 -16.31 0.59 -12.30
CA ILE A 235 -16.93 -0.23 -11.26
C ILE A 235 -16.02 -1.43 -11.04
N ASP A 236 -15.67 -1.69 -9.78
CA ASP A 236 -14.98 -2.91 -9.38
C ASP A 236 -15.99 -3.80 -8.64
N VAL A 237 -15.90 -5.11 -8.88
CA VAL A 237 -16.66 -6.14 -8.14
C VAL A 237 -15.69 -7.24 -7.79
N TYR A 238 -15.68 -7.67 -6.53
CA TYR A 238 -14.70 -8.64 -6.08
C TYR A 238 -15.23 -9.60 -5.02
N TYR A 239 -14.58 -10.76 -5.00
CA TYR A 239 -14.68 -11.74 -3.94
C TYR A 239 -13.27 -12.07 -3.47
N LEU A 240 -13.03 -12.03 -2.15
CA LEU A 240 -11.78 -12.42 -1.51
C LEU A 240 -12.05 -13.42 -0.40
N GLY A 241 -11.34 -14.55 -0.43
CA GLY A 241 -11.33 -15.51 0.65
C GLY A 241 -9.98 -15.43 1.39
N TYR A 242 -10.01 -15.55 2.71
CA TYR A 242 -8.85 -15.46 3.57
C TYR A 242 -8.91 -16.51 4.67
N GLU A 243 -7.83 -17.21 4.88
CA GLU A 243 -7.66 -18.12 6.01
C GLU A 243 -6.43 -17.72 6.83
N ARG A 244 -6.58 -17.76 8.16
CA ARG A 244 -5.51 -17.54 9.14
C ARG A 244 -5.68 -18.52 10.29
N ALA A 245 -4.65 -19.37 10.53
CA ALA A 245 -4.70 -20.41 11.57
C ALA A 245 -4.75 -19.81 12.99
N HIS A 246 -4.10 -18.67 13.21
CA HIS A 246 -3.99 -18.02 14.52
C HIS A 246 -4.41 -16.55 14.42
N ALA A 247 -5.70 -16.28 14.51
CA ALA A 247 -6.26 -14.93 14.58
C ALA A 247 -6.48 -14.51 16.03
N VAL A 248 -6.28 -13.21 16.32
CA VAL A 248 -6.57 -12.63 17.63
C VAL A 248 -7.37 -11.36 17.43
N PHE A 249 -8.53 -11.28 18.09
CA PHE A 249 -9.40 -10.11 18.18
C PHE A 249 -9.70 -9.82 19.64
N ASN A 250 -10.33 -8.69 19.92
CA ASN A 250 -10.77 -8.37 21.29
C ASN A 250 -11.69 -9.45 21.88
N ASP A 251 -12.45 -10.13 21.03
CA ASP A 251 -13.41 -11.20 21.39
C ASP A 251 -12.79 -12.62 21.40
N GLY A 252 -11.47 -12.75 21.42
CA GLY A 252 -10.77 -14.01 21.59
C GLY A 252 -9.74 -14.33 20.51
N ALA A 253 -9.30 -15.59 20.51
CA ALA A 253 -8.29 -16.10 19.58
C ALA A 253 -8.76 -17.45 19.02
N GLY A 254 -8.50 -17.68 17.71
CA GLY A 254 -8.88 -18.92 17.03
C GLY A 254 -8.50 -18.93 15.57
N LYS A 255 -8.95 -19.96 14.85
CA LYS A 255 -8.82 -20.04 13.40
C LYS A 255 -9.85 -19.11 12.75
N GLU A 256 -9.43 -18.36 11.75
CA GLU A 256 -10.28 -17.48 10.96
C GLU A 256 -10.38 -18.00 9.53
N ASN A 257 -11.60 -18.20 9.04
CA ASN A 257 -11.92 -18.44 7.64
C ASN A 257 -12.94 -17.39 7.19
N ARG A 258 -12.48 -16.39 6.47
CA ARG A 258 -13.24 -15.18 6.15
C ARG A 258 -13.43 -15.02 4.65
N HIS A 259 -14.64 -14.72 4.25
CA HIS A 259 -15.03 -14.38 2.89
C HIS A 259 -15.46 -12.92 2.83
N SER A 260 -15.05 -12.21 1.78
CA SER A 260 -15.38 -10.81 1.56
C SER A 260 -15.99 -10.64 0.17
N VAL A 261 -17.14 -10.00 0.08
CA VAL A 261 -17.75 -9.58 -1.19
C VAL A 261 -17.89 -8.07 -1.19
N GLY A 262 -17.45 -7.42 -2.26
CA GLY A 262 -17.46 -5.97 -2.29
C GLY A 262 -17.63 -5.38 -3.68
N THR A 263 -17.99 -4.11 -3.68
CA THR A 263 -18.08 -3.29 -4.88
C THR A 263 -17.51 -1.92 -4.62
N ARG A 264 -16.87 -1.36 -5.64
CA ARG A 264 -16.28 -0.02 -5.62
C ARG A 264 -16.68 0.73 -6.88
N ILE A 265 -17.09 1.97 -6.74
CA ILE A 265 -17.44 2.89 -7.84
C ILE A 265 -16.49 4.08 -7.75
N TRP A 266 -15.70 4.30 -8.81
CA TRP A 266 -14.68 5.32 -8.75
C TRP A 266 -14.44 5.99 -10.10
N GLY A 267 -13.99 7.24 -10.03
CA GLY A 267 -13.70 7.99 -11.23
C GLY A 267 -13.18 9.38 -10.97
N LYS A 268 -12.71 9.99 -12.06
CA LYS A 268 -12.25 11.37 -12.11
C LYS A 268 -12.85 12.07 -13.32
N SER A 269 -13.31 13.27 -13.12
CA SER A 269 -13.66 14.23 -14.18
C SER A 269 -12.71 15.42 -14.13
N GLU A 270 -13.02 16.51 -14.80
CA GLU A 270 -12.19 17.73 -14.78
C GLU A 270 -12.00 18.29 -13.38
N ASN A 271 -13.07 18.36 -12.60
CA ASN A 271 -13.06 18.96 -11.26
C ASN A 271 -13.33 17.93 -10.15
N TRP A 272 -14.11 16.89 -10.42
CA TRP A 272 -14.53 15.94 -9.42
C TRP A 272 -13.67 14.67 -9.41
N ARG A 273 -13.32 14.22 -8.21
CA ARG A 273 -12.81 12.89 -7.93
C ARG A 273 -13.74 12.22 -6.92
N TYR A 274 -14.07 10.96 -7.16
CA TYR A 274 -14.89 10.17 -6.24
C TYR A 274 -14.40 8.72 -6.22
N ASP A 275 -14.57 8.11 -5.04
CA ASP A 275 -14.21 6.72 -4.76
C ASP A 275 -15.11 6.23 -3.62
N GLY A 276 -16.10 5.45 -3.96
CA GLY A 276 -17.04 4.86 -3.00
C GLY A 276 -16.88 3.34 -2.99
N GLU A 277 -16.67 2.73 -1.84
CA GLU A 277 -16.48 1.30 -1.68
C GLU A 277 -17.33 0.77 -0.52
N THR A 278 -17.98 -0.35 -0.73
CA THR A 278 -18.69 -1.09 0.31
C THR A 278 -18.40 -2.57 0.17
N LEU A 279 -18.27 -3.24 1.30
CA LEU A 279 -18.07 -4.68 1.33
C LEU A 279 -18.64 -5.30 2.62
N TYR A 280 -18.97 -6.58 2.50
CA TYR A 280 -19.47 -7.42 3.57
C TYR A 280 -18.56 -8.64 3.75
N GLN A 281 -18.31 -9.02 5.01
CA GLN A 281 -17.49 -10.17 5.38
C GLN A 281 -18.32 -11.17 6.18
N PHE A 282 -18.15 -12.45 5.83
CA PHE A 282 -18.82 -13.59 6.45
C PHE A 282 -17.87 -14.79 6.52
N GLY A 283 -18.24 -15.81 7.28
CA GLY A 283 -17.44 -17.03 7.49
C GLY A 283 -17.36 -17.38 8.95
N ASP A 284 -16.26 -18.02 9.36
CA ASP A 284 -16.13 -18.62 10.69
C ASP A 284 -14.88 -18.08 11.40
N PHE A 285 -15.00 -17.79 12.69
CA PHE A 285 -13.91 -17.50 13.60
C PHE A 285 -14.00 -18.45 14.79
N ASP A 286 -13.17 -19.51 14.80
CA ASP A 286 -13.30 -20.62 15.73
C ASP A 286 -14.72 -21.20 15.71
N SER A 287 -15.48 -21.01 16.77
CA SER A 287 -16.89 -21.44 16.91
C SER A 287 -17.92 -20.33 16.64
N LYS A 288 -17.50 -19.14 16.20
CA LYS A 288 -18.32 -17.95 15.99
C LYS A 288 -18.51 -17.67 14.51
N ASP A 289 -19.68 -17.14 14.18
CA ASP A 289 -20.01 -16.64 12.83
C ASP A 289 -19.44 -15.24 12.60
N ILE A 290 -18.74 -15.02 11.48
CA ILE A 290 -18.27 -13.70 11.07
C ILE A 290 -19.41 -12.93 10.39
N ASN A 291 -19.65 -11.69 10.85
CA ASN A 291 -20.66 -10.79 10.30
C ASN A 291 -20.18 -9.34 10.34
N ALA A 292 -19.24 -8.98 9.46
CA ALA A 292 -18.57 -7.68 9.46
C ALA A 292 -18.78 -6.92 8.15
N TRP A 293 -18.65 -5.60 8.18
CA TRP A 293 -18.86 -4.78 7.01
C TRP A 293 -18.10 -3.45 7.08
N THR A 294 -17.95 -2.81 5.93
CA THR A 294 -17.45 -1.44 5.83
C THR A 294 -18.06 -0.71 4.65
N ALA A 295 -18.19 0.59 4.80
CA ALA A 295 -18.54 1.51 3.74
C ALA A 295 -17.63 2.75 3.81
N SER A 296 -17.16 3.20 2.65
CA SER A 296 -16.34 4.41 2.53
C SER A 296 -16.77 5.24 1.33
N LEU A 297 -16.62 6.55 1.46
CA LEU A 297 -16.82 7.52 0.39
C LEU A 297 -15.74 8.59 0.48
N ASN A 298 -14.96 8.74 -0.58
CA ASN A 298 -13.94 9.77 -0.73
C ASN A 298 -14.30 10.65 -1.91
N LEU A 299 -14.55 11.94 -1.64
CA LEU A 299 -14.90 12.94 -2.62
C LEU A 299 -13.83 14.02 -2.65
N GLY A 300 -13.52 14.53 -3.83
CA GLY A 300 -12.64 15.68 -4.02
C GLY A 300 -13.17 16.61 -5.10
N TYR A 301 -13.07 17.91 -4.86
CA TYR A 301 -13.42 18.94 -5.84
C TYR A 301 -12.28 19.91 -6.03
N ARG A 302 -11.75 19.98 -7.25
CA ARG A 302 -10.62 20.82 -7.64
C ARG A 302 -11.08 22.13 -8.23
N LEU A 303 -10.55 23.23 -7.71
CA LEU A 303 -10.81 24.59 -8.15
C LEU A 303 -9.76 25.01 -9.20
N ASN A 304 -9.93 24.56 -10.44
CA ASN A 304 -8.95 24.77 -11.53
C ASN A 304 -8.71 26.24 -11.89
N MET A 305 -9.66 27.14 -11.59
CA MET A 305 -9.56 28.57 -11.87
C MET A 305 -8.87 29.38 -10.76
N VAL A 306 -8.59 28.76 -9.63
CA VAL A 306 -7.96 29.40 -8.47
C VAL A 306 -6.45 29.13 -8.49
N LYS A 307 -5.64 30.11 -8.09
CA LYS A 307 -4.20 29.95 -7.96
C LYS A 307 -3.87 28.75 -7.05
N PHE A 308 -2.86 27.97 -7.40
CA PHE A 308 -2.45 26.73 -6.75
C PHE A 308 -3.45 25.58 -6.89
N HIS A 309 -4.51 25.72 -7.69
CA HIS A 309 -5.52 24.69 -8.01
C HIS A 309 -5.98 23.87 -6.79
N PRO A 310 -6.47 24.52 -5.71
CA PRO A 310 -6.81 23.81 -4.51
C PRO A 310 -7.86 22.74 -4.77
N GLU A 311 -7.64 21.54 -4.19
CA GLU A 311 -8.62 20.46 -4.13
C GLU A 311 -9.15 20.35 -2.69
N ILE A 312 -10.45 20.54 -2.52
CA ILE A 312 -11.15 20.31 -1.26
C ILE A 312 -11.61 18.87 -1.28
N GLY A 313 -11.18 18.10 -0.30
CA GLY A 313 -11.52 16.69 -0.14
C GLY A 313 -12.27 16.39 1.13
N CYS A 314 -13.03 15.30 1.12
CA CYS A 314 -13.62 14.71 2.32
C CYS A 314 -13.74 13.20 2.12
N LYS A 315 -13.21 12.44 3.07
CA LYS A 315 -13.40 11.00 3.16
C LYS A 315 -14.23 10.69 4.40
N VAL A 316 -15.19 9.79 4.28
CA VAL A 316 -15.99 9.27 5.38
C VAL A 316 -15.94 7.75 5.33
N GLU A 317 -15.66 7.13 6.46
CA GLU A 317 -15.59 5.68 6.57
C GLU A 317 -16.30 5.18 7.82
N VAL A 318 -17.02 4.07 7.65
CA VAL A 318 -17.63 3.32 8.75
C VAL A 318 -17.16 1.87 8.62
N ILE A 319 -16.55 1.35 9.65
CA ILE A 319 -15.92 0.03 9.70
C ILE A 319 -16.39 -0.69 10.94
N SER A 320 -17.10 -1.80 10.78
CA SER A 320 -17.71 -2.53 11.88
C SER A 320 -16.70 -3.02 12.91
N GLY A 321 -17.13 -3.09 14.14
CA GLY A 321 -16.50 -3.69 15.30
C GLY A 321 -17.51 -4.54 16.06
N ASP A 322 -17.04 -5.39 16.93
CA ASP A 322 -17.85 -6.31 17.68
C ASP A 322 -18.75 -5.57 18.68
N ARG A 323 -20.04 -5.87 18.65
CA ARG A 323 -21.03 -5.21 19.50
C ARG A 323 -21.33 -5.94 20.79
N GLU A 324 -21.07 -7.25 20.84
CA GLU A 324 -21.39 -8.11 21.98
C GLU A 324 -20.32 -9.18 22.19
N VAL A 325 -19.28 -8.83 22.97
CA VAL A 325 -18.15 -9.74 23.26
C VAL A 325 -18.63 -10.99 23.98
N GLY A 326 -18.20 -12.16 23.51
CA GLY A 326 -18.53 -13.46 24.11
C GLY A 326 -19.81 -14.10 23.61
N ASP A 327 -20.51 -13.51 22.66
CA ASP A 327 -21.60 -14.16 21.94
C ASP A 327 -21.11 -15.12 20.83
N ASN A 328 -22.00 -15.57 19.95
CA ASN A 328 -21.65 -16.46 18.83
C ASN A 328 -21.24 -15.70 17.55
N GLY A 329 -21.05 -14.40 17.59
CA GLY A 329 -20.70 -13.54 16.47
C GLY A 329 -19.31 -12.93 16.59
N LEU A 330 -18.67 -12.63 15.47
CA LEU A 330 -17.51 -11.74 15.36
C LEU A 330 -17.83 -10.67 14.31
N GLU A 331 -18.12 -9.46 14.77
CA GLU A 331 -18.50 -8.35 13.88
C GLU A 331 -17.29 -7.43 13.58
N THR A 332 -16.12 -7.71 14.14
CA THR A 332 -14.90 -6.98 13.87
C THR A 332 -14.46 -7.19 12.42
N PHE A 333 -14.38 -6.09 11.67
CA PHE A 333 -13.90 -6.08 10.32
C PHE A 333 -12.39 -6.37 10.27
N ASN A 334 -11.97 -7.21 9.31
CA ASN A 334 -10.56 -7.48 9.04
C ASN A 334 -10.18 -6.92 7.66
N PRO A 335 -9.28 -5.93 7.58
CA PRO A 335 -8.80 -5.37 6.31
C PRO A 335 -7.83 -6.28 5.55
N LEU A 336 -7.58 -7.50 5.98
CA LEU A 336 -6.73 -8.52 5.37
C LEU A 336 -5.25 -8.08 5.25
N PHE A 337 -4.87 -7.49 4.11
CA PHE A 337 -3.51 -7.02 3.79
C PHE A 337 -3.53 -5.56 3.35
N PRO A 338 -3.96 -4.61 4.19
CA PRO A 338 -4.20 -3.23 3.82
C PRO A 338 -2.90 -2.47 3.56
N ARG A 339 -3.03 -1.30 2.98
CA ARG A 339 -1.95 -0.31 2.91
C ARG A 339 -1.53 0.09 4.33
N GLY A 340 -0.26 -0.12 4.67
CA GLY A 340 0.24 0.17 6.02
C GLY A 340 0.15 1.65 6.42
N SER A 341 0.33 2.57 5.48
CA SER A 341 0.20 4.02 5.70
C SER A 341 -1.15 4.55 5.18
N TYR A 342 -2.24 3.96 5.64
CA TYR A 342 -3.59 4.34 5.19
C TYR A 342 -4.00 5.74 5.70
N PHE A 343 -3.65 6.04 6.94
CA PHE A 343 -3.83 7.33 7.60
C PHE A 343 -2.47 8.02 7.84
N GLY A 344 -1.66 8.20 6.78
CA GLY A 344 -0.32 8.81 6.85
C GLY A 344 0.81 7.85 7.23
N LEU A 345 2.05 8.36 7.21
CA LEU A 345 3.26 7.57 7.53
C LEU A 345 3.36 7.20 9.01
N ALA A 346 2.74 7.95 9.88
CA ALA A 346 2.70 7.65 11.32
C ALA A 346 2.06 6.29 11.61
N SER A 347 1.14 5.81 10.74
CA SER A 347 0.54 4.46 10.76
C SER A 347 0.01 4.01 12.13
N VAL A 348 -0.62 4.93 12.88
CA VAL A 348 -0.92 4.74 14.30
C VAL A 348 -2.11 3.80 14.52
N ILE A 349 -3.10 3.83 13.62
CA ILE A 349 -4.36 3.10 13.76
C ILE A 349 -4.70 2.35 12.46
N GLY A 350 -5.39 1.19 12.60
CA GLY A 350 -5.84 0.34 11.49
C GLY A 350 -7.32 0.45 11.20
N LEU A 351 -7.75 -0.27 10.16
CA LEU A 351 -9.11 -0.27 9.59
C LEU A 351 -10.00 -1.34 10.25
N SER A 352 -10.18 -1.28 11.57
CA SER A 352 -11.08 -2.19 12.31
C SER A 352 -11.76 -1.42 13.43
N ASN A 353 -13.05 -1.64 13.66
CA ASN A 353 -13.86 -0.97 14.68
C ASN A 353 -13.71 0.57 14.64
N LEU A 354 -13.87 1.18 13.47
CA LEU A 354 -13.52 2.58 13.25
C LEU A 354 -14.63 3.36 12.52
N ILE A 355 -14.86 4.58 12.96
CA ILE A 355 -15.53 5.63 12.19
C ILE A 355 -14.49 6.72 11.95
N ASP A 356 -14.32 7.15 10.71
CA ASP A 356 -13.42 8.21 10.31
C ASP A 356 -14.16 9.29 9.51
N PHE A 357 -13.90 10.54 9.87
CA PHE A 357 -14.30 11.71 9.09
C PHE A 357 -13.05 12.55 8.79
N HIS A 358 -12.69 12.67 7.52
CA HIS A 358 -11.39 13.12 7.06
C HIS A 358 -11.52 14.23 6.00
N PRO A 359 -11.71 15.49 6.37
CA PRO A 359 -11.57 16.63 5.47
C PRO A 359 -10.11 16.87 5.08
N SER A 360 -9.88 17.31 3.84
CA SER A 360 -8.54 17.56 3.32
C SER A 360 -8.50 18.76 2.37
N LEU A 361 -7.33 19.39 2.27
CA LEU A 361 -7.01 20.45 1.31
C LEU A 361 -5.67 20.13 0.66
N ASN A 362 -5.65 20.10 -0.67
CA ASN A 362 -4.43 19.87 -1.44
C ASN A 362 -4.17 21.03 -2.39
N PHE A 363 -2.91 21.44 -2.55
CA PHE A 363 -2.48 22.57 -3.34
C PHE A 363 -1.33 22.17 -4.27
N GLU A 364 -1.37 22.62 -5.51
CA GLU A 364 -0.21 22.60 -6.42
C GLU A 364 0.58 23.91 -6.28
N LEU A 365 1.56 23.93 -5.38
CA LEU A 365 2.37 25.14 -5.15
C LEU A 365 3.22 25.51 -6.37
N ALA A 366 3.69 24.48 -7.10
CA ALA A 366 4.39 24.58 -8.37
C ALA A 366 4.16 23.30 -9.17
N LYS A 367 4.59 23.27 -10.44
CA LYS A 367 4.40 22.13 -11.37
C LYS A 367 4.81 20.76 -10.78
N ASN A 368 5.76 20.74 -9.85
CA ASN A 368 6.30 19.52 -9.29
C ASN A 368 6.30 19.53 -7.74
N ILE A 369 5.56 20.45 -7.12
CA ILE A 369 5.47 20.60 -5.66
C ILE A 369 4.00 20.64 -5.27
N GLU A 370 3.60 19.65 -4.49
CA GLU A 370 2.28 19.54 -3.90
C GLU A 370 2.36 19.75 -2.40
N TRP A 371 1.35 20.37 -1.81
CA TRP A 371 1.17 20.50 -0.37
C TRP A 371 -0.21 20.02 0.01
N GLY A 372 -0.28 19.10 0.94
CA GLY A 372 -1.50 18.57 1.52
C GLY A 372 -1.61 18.95 3.00
N ILE A 373 -2.82 19.14 3.46
CA ILE A 373 -3.18 19.22 4.86
C ILE A 373 -4.53 18.52 5.06
N ASP A 374 -4.61 17.70 6.07
CA ASP A 374 -5.84 16.95 6.38
C ASP A 374 -6.01 16.75 7.89
N TYR A 375 -7.21 16.39 8.28
CA TYR A 375 -7.56 16.17 9.67
C TYR A 375 -8.49 14.97 9.81
N ASP A 376 -7.98 13.85 10.33
CA ASP A 376 -8.79 12.68 10.67
C ASP A 376 -9.44 12.86 12.05
N MET A 377 -10.71 12.55 12.13
CA MET A 377 -11.46 12.43 13.40
C MET A 377 -11.88 10.98 13.56
N PHE A 378 -11.40 10.33 14.63
CA PHE A 378 -11.55 8.91 14.85
C PHE A 378 -12.45 8.58 16.03
N TRP A 379 -13.40 7.67 15.80
CA TRP A 379 -14.23 7.08 16.84
C TRP A 379 -14.30 5.56 16.68
N ARG A 380 -14.44 4.85 17.77
CA ARG A 380 -14.82 3.43 17.74
C ARG A 380 -16.24 3.27 17.19
N TYR A 381 -16.45 2.34 16.28
CA TYR A 381 -17.80 1.95 15.85
C TYR A 381 -18.59 1.34 17.02
N SER A 382 -18.00 0.35 17.69
CA SER A 382 -18.50 -0.26 18.92
C SER A 382 -17.63 0.12 20.13
N SER A 383 -18.27 0.45 21.26
CA SER A 383 -17.57 0.64 22.53
C SER A 383 -17.16 -0.67 23.20
N ASN A 384 -17.70 -1.80 22.76
CA ASN A 384 -17.40 -3.12 23.31
C ASN A 384 -16.18 -3.77 22.63
N ASP A 385 -15.78 -3.27 21.47
CA ASP A 385 -14.59 -3.73 20.75
C ASP A 385 -13.42 -2.76 20.95
N GLY A 386 -12.19 -3.29 20.81
CA GLY A 386 -10.96 -2.54 20.94
C GLY A 386 -10.57 -1.73 19.71
N ILE A 387 -9.39 -1.11 19.74
CA ILE A 387 -8.76 -0.53 18.55
C ILE A 387 -7.57 -1.38 18.11
N TYR A 388 -7.29 -1.34 16.82
CA TYR A 388 -6.33 -2.23 16.17
C TYR A 388 -5.28 -1.44 15.38
N ALA A 389 -4.08 -2.00 15.32
CA ALA A 389 -3.01 -1.53 14.45
C ALA A 389 -3.29 -1.90 12.97
N PRO A 390 -2.55 -1.34 12.00
CA PRO A 390 -2.74 -1.68 10.58
C PRO A 390 -2.59 -3.17 10.23
N ASN A 391 -1.86 -3.94 11.04
CA ASN A 391 -1.71 -5.40 10.90
C ASN A 391 -2.79 -6.21 11.64
N VAL A 392 -3.83 -5.53 12.17
CA VAL A 392 -4.94 -6.11 12.96
C VAL A 392 -4.50 -6.68 14.32
N SER A 393 -3.34 -6.26 14.86
CA SER A 393 -3.05 -6.51 16.27
C SER A 393 -3.85 -5.57 17.16
N LEU A 394 -4.41 -6.10 18.25
CA LEU A 394 -5.13 -5.32 19.24
C LEU A 394 -4.17 -4.35 19.95
N ILE A 395 -4.48 -3.06 19.95
CA ILE A 395 -3.71 -2.03 20.66
C ILE A 395 -4.26 -1.87 22.09
N TYR A 396 -5.56 -1.57 22.20
CA TYR A 396 -6.26 -1.46 23.48
C TYR A 396 -7.58 -2.20 23.42
N PRO A 397 -8.01 -2.86 24.52
CA PRO A 397 -9.26 -3.60 24.58
C PRO A 397 -10.50 -2.69 24.68
N GLY A 398 -11.66 -3.24 24.34
CA GLY A 398 -12.93 -2.51 24.32
C GLY A 398 -13.51 -2.14 25.68
N ASP A 399 -13.29 -2.99 26.67
CA ASP A 399 -13.95 -2.97 27.98
C ASP A 399 -13.43 -1.89 28.95
N THR A 400 -12.38 -1.14 28.59
CA THR A 400 -11.75 -0.15 29.45
C THR A 400 -12.67 1.04 29.76
N THR A 401 -13.45 1.48 28.77
CA THR A 401 -14.38 2.61 28.89
C THR A 401 -15.45 2.57 27.80
N THR A 402 -16.62 3.15 28.06
CA THR A 402 -17.68 3.29 27.06
C THR A 402 -17.45 4.46 26.09
N SER A 403 -16.45 5.29 26.30
CA SER A 403 -16.12 6.37 25.37
C SER A 403 -15.76 5.83 23.99
N LYS A 404 -16.33 6.42 22.95
CA LYS A 404 -16.02 6.09 21.56
C LYS A 404 -14.90 6.95 20.98
N GLU A 405 -14.59 8.10 21.55
CA GLU A 405 -13.62 9.06 21.04
C GLU A 405 -12.20 8.51 21.13
N ILE A 406 -11.63 8.14 19.98
CA ILE A 406 -10.24 7.71 19.86
C ILE A 406 -9.32 8.94 19.85
N GLY A 407 -9.68 9.96 19.07
CA GLY A 407 -8.93 11.20 18.96
C GLY A 407 -8.97 11.82 17.58
N GLY A 408 -8.04 12.72 17.31
CA GLY A 408 -7.92 13.37 16.02
C GLY A 408 -6.47 13.50 15.58
N GLN A 409 -6.23 13.36 14.29
CA GLN A 409 -4.92 13.43 13.66
C GLN A 409 -4.88 14.60 12.67
N LEU A 410 -4.00 15.56 12.91
CA LEU A 410 -3.68 16.59 11.93
C LEU A 410 -2.40 16.18 11.20
N GLU A 411 -2.48 16.07 9.88
CA GLU A 411 -1.35 15.78 9.02
C GLU A 411 -1.08 16.93 8.05
N SER A 412 0.18 17.20 7.78
CA SER A 412 0.60 18.08 6.70
C SER A 412 1.78 17.46 5.97
N GLU A 413 1.67 17.37 4.64
CA GLU A 413 2.72 16.83 3.80
C GLU A 413 3.11 17.76 2.66
N ILE A 414 4.39 17.78 2.33
CA ILE A 414 4.92 18.41 1.12
C ILE A 414 5.60 17.34 0.29
N VAL A 415 5.17 17.21 -0.96
CA VAL A 415 5.78 16.33 -1.95
C VAL A 415 6.46 17.15 -3.02
N TRP A 416 7.73 16.86 -3.29
CA TRP A 416 8.50 17.45 -4.39
C TRP A 416 9.04 16.36 -5.30
N GLN A 417 8.60 16.37 -6.56
CA GLN A 417 9.02 15.43 -7.59
C GLN A 417 9.69 16.17 -8.76
N PRO A 418 10.97 16.56 -8.64
CA PRO A 418 11.65 17.39 -9.63
C PRO A 418 11.67 16.75 -11.03
N ASN A 419 11.70 15.45 -11.11
CA ASN A 419 11.63 14.66 -12.34
C ASN A 419 11.07 13.26 -12.04
N GLN A 420 10.93 12.40 -13.03
CA GLN A 420 10.40 11.04 -12.86
C GLN A 420 11.27 10.12 -11.98
N TYR A 421 12.57 10.43 -11.81
CA TYR A 421 13.52 9.59 -11.07
C TYR A 421 13.54 9.90 -9.57
N LEU A 422 13.35 11.16 -9.20
CA LEU A 422 13.52 11.66 -7.84
C LEU A 422 12.18 12.02 -7.20
N TYR A 423 12.01 11.58 -5.97
CA TYR A 423 10.84 11.86 -5.14
C TYR A 423 11.31 12.25 -3.73
N PHE A 424 10.77 13.34 -3.22
CA PHE A 424 10.99 13.82 -1.87
C PHE A 424 9.64 14.06 -1.20
N ARG A 425 9.52 13.69 0.07
CA ARG A 425 8.35 13.95 0.91
C ARG A 425 8.80 14.37 2.29
N VAL A 426 8.14 15.37 2.84
CA VAL A 426 8.22 15.75 4.25
C VAL A 426 6.81 15.69 4.80
N GLU A 427 6.63 15.01 5.91
CA GLU A 427 5.35 14.86 6.59
C GLU A 427 5.51 15.22 8.07
N ALA A 428 4.53 15.91 8.62
CA ALA A 428 4.36 16.15 10.04
C ALA A 428 2.96 15.76 10.45
N THR A 429 2.84 14.95 11.51
CA THR A 429 1.57 14.45 12.04
C THR A 429 1.49 14.77 13.54
N TRP A 430 0.37 15.31 13.97
CA TRP A 430 0.03 15.46 15.38
C TRP A 430 -1.27 14.71 15.66
N PHE A 431 -1.18 13.67 16.49
CA PHE A 431 -2.33 12.91 16.94
C PHE A 431 -2.68 13.33 18.37
N LYS A 432 -3.84 13.93 18.55
CA LYS A 432 -4.39 14.29 19.86
C LYS A 432 -5.19 13.10 20.40
N ALA A 433 -4.74 12.55 21.54
CA ALA A 433 -5.40 11.44 22.20
C ALA A 433 -6.80 11.84 22.71
N GLY A 434 -7.83 11.07 22.36
CA GLY A 434 -9.19 11.21 22.85
C GLY A 434 -9.41 10.54 24.20
N GLU A 435 -10.66 10.56 24.66
CA GLU A 435 -11.04 10.01 25.97
C GLU A 435 -10.78 8.52 26.09
N TYR A 436 -11.04 7.75 25.02
CA TYR A 436 -10.81 6.31 25.04
C TYR A 436 -9.32 5.99 25.23
N ILE A 437 -8.42 6.62 24.46
CA ILE A 437 -6.98 6.41 24.57
C ILE A 437 -6.47 6.79 25.95
N LYS A 438 -6.92 7.93 26.50
CA LYS A 438 -6.53 8.39 27.86
C LYS A 438 -7.00 7.46 28.97
N ALA A 439 -8.11 6.77 28.78
CA ALA A 439 -8.61 5.79 29.73
C ALA A 439 -7.91 4.43 29.61
N SER A 440 -7.39 4.09 28.42
CA SER A 440 -6.83 2.77 28.11
C SER A 440 -5.34 2.65 28.34
N GLY A 441 -4.59 3.74 28.27
CA GLY A 441 -3.13 3.75 28.41
C GLY A 441 -2.59 5.07 28.98
N THR A 442 -1.32 5.38 28.68
CA THR A 442 -0.67 6.62 29.10
C THR A 442 -1.35 7.87 28.51
N GLY A 443 -1.94 7.76 27.31
CA GLY A 443 -2.82 8.76 26.73
C GLY A 443 -2.17 10.06 26.33
N LYS A 444 -0.85 10.05 26.02
CA LYS A 444 -0.12 11.23 25.53
C LYS A 444 -0.41 11.47 24.06
N ASP A 445 -0.39 12.74 23.65
CA ASP A 445 -0.44 13.10 22.23
C ASP A 445 0.83 12.63 21.51
N ILE A 446 0.68 12.12 20.27
CA ILE A 446 1.82 11.75 19.44
C ILE A 446 2.17 12.93 18.55
N PHE A 447 3.47 13.19 18.40
CA PHE A 447 3.99 14.02 17.32
C PHE A 447 4.95 13.17 16.49
N PHE A 448 4.68 13.09 15.19
CA PHE A 448 5.50 12.35 14.23
C PHE A 448 6.00 13.28 13.14
N THR A 449 7.22 13.05 12.66
CA THR A 449 7.72 13.66 11.43
C THR A 449 8.48 12.63 10.60
N GLY A 450 8.27 12.69 9.31
CA GLY A 450 8.89 11.80 8.33
C GLY A 450 9.52 12.58 7.18
N ILE A 451 10.75 12.23 6.82
CA ILE A 451 11.42 12.75 5.64
C ILE A 451 11.76 11.56 4.74
N THR A 452 11.25 11.57 3.50
CA THR A 452 11.51 10.51 2.52
C THR A 452 12.26 11.08 1.33
N MET A 453 13.30 10.36 0.90
CA MET A 453 13.97 10.56 -0.37
C MET A 453 13.98 9.23 -1.13
N GLN A 454 13.53 9.23 -2.39
CA GLN A 454 13.54 8.05 -3.24
C GLN A 454 14.12 8.35 -4.62
N LEU A 455 14.99 7.47 -5.09
CA LEU A 455 15.48 7.40 -6.46
C LEU A 455 14.88 6.18 -7.14
N ASN A 456 14.27 6.36 -8.32
CA ASN A 456 13.82 5.28 -9.20
C ASN A 456 14.69 5.22 -10.46
N PHE A 457 14.93 4.03 -10.95
CA PHE A 457 15.73 3.84 -12.17
C PHE A 457 15.31 2.59 -12.94
#